data_cf0b8a220f864ce63c80044c0c2507c8
#
_entry.id   cf0b8a220f864ce63c80044c0c2507c8
#
_cell.length_a   1.000
_cell.length_b   1.000
_cell.length_c   1.000
_cell.angle_alpha   90.00
_cell.angle_beta   90.00
_cell.angle_gamma   90.00
#
_symmetry.space_group_name_H-M   'P 1'
#
loop_
_entity.id
_entity.type
_entity.pdbx_description
1 polymer ?
#
loop_
_entity_poly.entity_id
_entity_poly.type
_entity_poly.pdbx_seq_one_letter_code
_entity_poly.pdbx_strand_id
1 'polypeptide(L)'
;MRSSDRTIAGTTRGWPLRFAAVVFAAMVATVPAHALDLGVIGPVYPIAEPNLLELILGKLRSAGEDGTLARLQRESLARVRRDVEEPAPVAGLSRTRQPRRFHHDPSIVVQEAIRDADGRVIVPPGTVVNPLDTVSLSQALLFIDARDREQVARARKLIDERQGKVKVILTGGSYLDLMRRWQRPVFYDQQGNLTTKLGIRQVPALVTQDGRRLRIDELL
;
A
#
# COMPACT_ATOMS: atom_id res chain seq x y z
N MET A 1 85.26 -4.96 24.54
CA MET A 1 86.10 -3.84 24.02
C MET A 1 85.13 -2.70 23.67
N ARG A 2 85.24 -1.56 24.35
CA ARG A 2 84.77 -0.17 24.11
C ARG A 2 83.30 -0.03 23.71
N SER A 3 82.42 0.48 24.62
CA SER A 3 82.29 1.91 25.06
C SER A 3 81.74 2.84 24.02
N SER A 4 80.56 3.34 24.28
CA SER A 4 80.36 4.80 24.23
C SER A 4 78.92 5.14 24.72
N ASP A 5 78.92 5.78 25.89
CA ASP A 5 77.86 6.62 26.42
C ASP A 5 77.49 7.72 25.43
N ARG A 6 76.23 8.04 25.33
CA ARG A 6 75.79 9.43 25.08
C ARG A 6 74.50 9.72 25.85
N THR A 7 74.68 10.32 26.96
CA THR A 7 73.76 11.12 27.71
C THR A 7 73.21 12.25 26.83
N ILE A 8 71.89 12.35 26.67
CA ILE A 8 71.28 13.58 26.24
C ILE A 8 70.25 13.97 27.29
N ALA A 9 70.65 14.94 28.12
CA ALA A 9 69.76 15.73 28.94
C ALA A 9 69.00 16.73 28.06
N GLY A 10 67.70 16.77 28.16
CA GLY A 10 66.86 17.68 27.35
C GLY A 10 65.52 17.90 27.99
N THR A 11 65.48 18.79 28.96
CA THR A 11 64.44 19.81 29.19
C THR A 11 62.98 19.44 29.14
N THR A 12 62.46 18.93 30.22
CA THR A 12 61.05 19.03 30.56
C THR A 12 60.73 20.40 31.11
N ARG A 13 60.41 21.37 30.28
CA ARG A 13 59.99 22.71 30.77
C ARG A 13 58.85 23.21 29.92
N GLY A 14 57.65 23.26 30.51
CA GLY A 14 56.58 24.14 30.03
C GLY A 14 55.22 23.54 29.64
N TRP A 15 55.01 22.22 29.75
CA TRP A 15 53.74 21.65 29.29
C TRP A 15 52.60 21.60 30.35
N PRO A 16 52.80 21.46 31.67
CA PRO A 16 51.67 21.38 32.59
C PRO A 16 50.93 22.70 32.77
N LEU A 17 51.60 23.87 32.62
CA LEU A 17 50.91 25.16 32.76
C LEU A 17 49.99 25.49 31.57
N ARG A 18 50.34 25.07 30.37
CA ARG A 18 49.48 25.31 29.17
C ARG A 18 48.25 24.38 29.16
N PHE A 19 48.38 23.16 29.64
CA PHE A 19 47.26 22.23 29.80
C PHE A 19 46.30 22.69 30.90
N ALA A 20 46.82 23.15 32.01
CA ALA A 20 46.02 23.70 33.12
C ALA A 20 45.24 24.96 32.71
N ALA A 21 45.82 25.83 31.89
CA ALA A 21 45.14 27.02 31.36
C ALA A 21 44.02 26.69 30.38
N VAL A 22 44.19 25.67 29.49
CA VAL A 22 43.17 25.25 28.55
C VAL A 22 42.01 24.54 29.26
N VAL A 23 42.27 23.71 30.27
CA VAL A 23 41.21 23.06 31.05
C VAL A 23 40.44 24.08 31.90
N PHE A 24 41.12 25.10 32.46
CA PHE A 24 40.45 26.16 33.20
C PHE A 24 39.60 27.06 32.28
N ALA A 25 40.07 27.37 31.06
CA ALA A 25 39.30 28.13 30.08
C ALA A 25 38.08 27.31 29.55
N ALA A 26 38.17 26.01 29.41
CA ALA A 26 37.05 25.14 29.06
C ALA A 26 36.02 25.01 30.19
N MET A 27 36.42 25.09 31.45
CA MET A 27 35.50 25.02 32.59
C MET A 27 34.72 26.33 32.83
N VAL A 28 35.24 27.47 32.38
CA VAL A 28 34.55 28.77 32.48
C VAL A 28 33.54 28.94 31.30
N ALA A 29 33.67 28.17 30.22
CA ALA A 29 32.77 28.27 29.07
C ALA A 29 31.44 27.50 29.24
N THR A 30 31.27 26.72 30.28
CA THR A 30 30.01 26.03 30.61
C THR A 30 29.14 26.80 31.59
N VAL A 31 28.91 28.07 31.35
CA VAL A 31 27.86 28.78 32.05
C VAL A 31 26.52 28.28 31.48
N PRO A 32 25.66 27.64 32.29
CA PRO A 32 24.34 27.27 31.79
C PRO A 32 23.62 28.55 31.38
N ALA A 33 23.27 28.67 30.11
CA ALA A 33 22.40 29.74 29.64
C ALA A 33 21.02 29.52 30.29
N HIS A 34 20.78 30.18 31.41
CA HIS A 34 19.42 30.24 31.94
C HIS A 34 18.60 31.10 31.00
N ALA A 35 17.69 30.45 30.25
CA ALA A 35 16.65 31.18 29.55
C ALA A 35 15.84 31.93 30.62
N LEU A 36 15.99 33.25 30.65
CA LEU A 36 15.17 34.09 31.53
C LEU A 36 13.76 34.06 30.89
N ASP A 37 12.83 33.42 31.57
CA ASP A 37 11.42 33.57 31.21
C ASP A 37 11.06 35.03 31.57
N LEU A 38 10.93 35.85 30.52
CA LEU A 38 10.62 37.27 30.66
C LEU A 38 9.17 37.49 31.10
N GLY A 39 8.42 36.41 31.31
CA GLY A 39 7.01 36.49 31.62
C GLY A 39 6.20 37.13 30.50
N VAL A 40 4.95 37.39 30.77
CA VAL A 40 4.04 38.02 29.80
C VAL A 40 4.27 39.53 29.81
N ILE A 41 4.97 40.05 28.75
CA ILE A 41 5.20 41.50 28.62
C ILE A 41 4.10 42.05 27.69
N GLY A 42 3.10 42.70 28.30
CA GLY A 42 2.01 43.38 27.59
C GLY A 42 0.62 42.98 28.08
N PRO A 43 -0.45 43.67 27.63
CA PRO A 43 -1.80 43.30 28.02
C PRO A 43 -2.17 41.94 27.41
N VAL A 44 -2.36 40.96 28.28
CA VAL A 44 -2.87 39.62 27.88
C VAL A 44 -4.39 39.68 27.88
N TYR A 45 -4.96 39.48 26.72
CA TYR A 45 -6.40 39.31 26.61
C TYR A 45 -6.75 37.83 26.86
N PRO A 46 -7.72 37.52 27.69
CA PRO A 46 -8.17 36.13 27.85
C PRO A 46 -8.64 35.58 26.53
N ILE A 47 -8.16 34.40 26.17
CA ILE A 47 -8.63 33.70 24.96
C ILE A 47 -10.12 33.41 25.17
N ALA A 48 -10.99 34.09 24.42
CA ALA A 48 -12.43 33.92 24.49
C ALA A 48 -12.91 32.61 23.81
N GLU A 49 -12.04 31.99 23.04
CA GLU A 49 -12.37 30.73 22.36
C GLU A 49 -12.17 29.56 23.33
N PRO A 50 -13.16 28.64 23.40
CA PRO A 50 -13.04 27.44 24.22
C PRO A 50 -11.89 26.57 23.72
N ASN A 51 -11.16 25.95 24.62
CA ASN A 51 -10.11 25.00 24.28
C ASN A 51 -10.68 23.89 23.39
N LEU A 52 -10.17 23.77 22.17
CA LEU A 52 -10.64 22.80 21.18
C LEU A 52 -10.61 21.36 21.71
N LEU A 53 -9.60 21.02 22.50
CA LEU A 53 -9.48 19.69 23.11
C LEU A 53 -10.62 19.45 24.13
N GLU A 54 -10.92 20.42 24.98
CA GLU A 54 -12.04 20.33 25.94
C GLU A 54 -13.37 20.23 25.24
N LEU A 55 -13.56 20.99 24.17
CA LEU A 55 -14.75 20.91 23.31
C LEU A 55 -14.92 19.53 22.70
N ILE A 56 -13.87 18.96 22.12
CA ILE A 56 -13.88 17.61 21.54
C ILE A 56 -14.17 16.54 22.60
N LEU A 57 -13.49 16.61 23.75
CA LEU A 57 -13.69 15.68 24.85
C LEU A 57 -15.12 15.79 25.42
N GLY A 58 -15.66 17.00 25.54
CA GLY A 58 -17.04 17.23 25.93
C GLY A 58 -18.04 16.60 24.97
N LYS A 59 -17.88 16.81 23.66
CA LYS A 59 -18.73 16.20 22.62
C LYS A 59 -18.63 14.68 22.62
N LEU A 60 -17.44 14.12 22.78
CA LEU A 60 -17.26 12.66 22.87
C LEU A 60 -17.95 12.07 24.10
N ARG A 61 -17.84 12.73 25.23
CA ARG A 61 -18.48 12.31 26.47
C ARG A 61 -20.01 12.33 26.34
N SER A 62 -20.58 13.43 25.85
CA SER A 62 -22.01 13.53 25.59
C SER A 62 -22.50 12.48 24.59
N ALA A 63 -21.74 12.24 23.50
CA ALA A 63 -22.07 11.19 22.51
C ALA A 63 -21.97 9.77 23.09
N GLY A 64 -21.17 9.56 24.12
CA GLY A 64 -21.13 8.32 24.90
C GLY A 64 -22.36 8.13 25.79
N GLU A 65 -22.77 9.19 26.47
CA GLU A 65 -23.89 9.18 27.43
C GLU A 65 -25.26 9.06 26.73
N ASP A 66 -25.45 9.75 25.60
CA ASP A 66 -26.71 9.73 24.84
C ASP A 66 -26.85 8.53 23.87
N GLY A 67 -25.85 7.65 23.84
CA GLY A 67 -25.82 6.47 22.98
C GLY A 67 -25.51 6.74 21.50
N THR A 68 -25.22 8.00 21.13
CA THR A 68 -24.86 8.38 19.76
C THR A 68 -23.61 7.64 19.28
N LEU A 69 -22.58 7.51 20.13
CA LEU A 69 -21.36 6.79 19.80
C LEU A 69 -21.64 5.31 19.49
N ALA A 70 -22.44 4.66 20.32
CA ALA A 70 -22.83 3.25 20.12
C ALA A 70 -23.66 3.06 18.84
N ARG A 71 -24.52 4.03 18.50
CA ARG A 71 -25.28 4.04 17.23
C ARG A 71 -24.35 4.17 16.03
N LEU A 72 -23.44 5.15 16.04
CA LEU A 72 -22.48 5.37 14.96
C LEU A 72 -21.55 4.17 14.74
N GLN A 73 -21.13 3.51 15.83
CA GLN A 73 -20.34 2.27 15.74
C GLN A 73 -21.14 1.15 15.05
N ARG A 74 -22.41 0.94 15.44
CA ARG A 74 -23.26 -0.08 14.80
C ARG A 74 -23.50 0.23 13.33
N GLU A 75 -23.78 1.47 12.97
CA GLU A 75 -23.98 1.90 11.59
C GLU A 75 -22.69 1.74 10.76
N SER A 76 -21.53 2.05 11.36
CA SER A 76 -20.23 1.87 10.71
C SER A 76 -19.94 0.38 10.46
N LEU A 77 -20.14 -0.47 11.45
CA LEU A 77 -19.99 -1.92 11.29
C LEU A 77 -20.95 -2.50 10.25
N ALA A 78 -22.21 -2.02 10.22
CA ALA A 78 -23.18 -2.45 9.22
C ALA A 78 -22.80 -2.00 7.80
N ARG A 79 -22.21 -0.81 7.64
CA ARG A 79 -21.67 -0.34 6.35
C ARG A 79 -20.49 -1.21 5.91
N VAL A 80 -19.49 -1.37 6.77
CA VAL A 80 -18.31 -2.20 6.48
C VAL A 80 -18.72 -3.61 6.08
N ARG A 81 -19.68 -4.22 6.82
CA ARG A 81 -20.18 -5.54 6.46
C ARG A 81 -20.81 -5.56 5.07
N ARG A 82 -21.66 -4.58 4.73
CA ARG A 82 -22.26 -4.47 3.39
C ARG A 82 -21.20 -4.28 2.31
N ASP A 83 -20.23 -3.40 2.52
CA ASP A 83 -19.16 -3.11 1.55
C ASP A 83 -18.26 -4.33 1.32
N VAL A 84 -18.10 -5.20 2.34
CA VAL A 84 -17.39 -6.48 2.19
C VAL A 84 -18.26 -7.50 1.47
N GLU A 85 -19.54 -7.60 1.78
CA GLU A 85 -20.45 -8.57 1.15
C GLU A 85 -20.78 -8.21 -0.29
N GLU A 86 -20.99 -6.93 -0.58
CA GLU A 86 -21.32 -6.41 -1.89
C GLU A 86 -20.50 -5.13 -2.19
N PRO A 87 -19.26 -5.28 -2.64
CA PRO A 87 -18.41 -4.14 -2.97
C PRO A 87 -19.02 -3.29 -4.07
N ALA A 88 -18.65 -1.98 -4.08
CA ALA A 88 -19.09 -1.06 -5.12
C ALA A 88 -18.68 -1.58 -6.51
N PRO A 89 -19.59 -1.56 -7.49
CA PRO A 89 -19.31 -2.05 -8.83
C PRO A 89 -18.14 -1.31 -9.48
N VAL A 90 -17.36 -2.02 -10.27
CA VAL A 90 -16.26 -1.44 -11.03
C VAL A 90 -16.80 -0.40 -12.01
N ALA A 91 -16.31 0.83 -11.88
CA ALA A 91 -16.72 1.92 -12.73
C ALA A 91 -16.17 1.77 -14.17
N GLY A 92 -16.86 2.35 -15.15
CA GLY A 92 -16.40 2.38 -16.55
C GLY A 92 -16.59 1.09 -17.33
N LEU A 93 -17.15 0.04 -16.73
CA LEU A 93 -17.49 -1.18 -17.44
C LEU A 93 -18.94 -1.16 -17.93
N SER A 94 -19.17 -1.75 -19.09
CA SER A 94 -20.50 -1.93 -19.67
C SER A 94 -20.75 -3.41 -20.00
N ARG A 95 -22.03 -3.76 -20.21
CA ARG A 95 -22.37 -5.07 -20.76
C ARG A 95 -21.90 -5.15 -22.21
N THR A 96 -21.30 -6.28 -22.59
CA THR A 96 -20.87 -6.52 -23.96
C THR A 96 -22.07 -6.48 -24.91
N ARG A 97 -22.01 -5.60 -25.89
CA ARG A 97 -22.99 -5.48 -26.98
C ARG A 97 -22.43 -5.97 -28.31
N GLN A 98 -21.14 -5.85 -28.49
CA GLN A 98 -20.39 -6.32 -29.65
C GLN A 98 -19.19 -7.10 -29.17
N PRO A 99 -19.00 -8.36 -29.60
CA PRO A 99 -17.83 -9.14 -29.23
C PRO A 99 -16.56 -8.46 -29.70
N ARG A 100 -15.55 -8.43 -28.82
CA ARG A 100 -14.25 -7.88 -29.16
C ARG A 100 -13.16 -8.86 -28.71
N ARG A 101 -12.15 -9.05 -29.54
CA ARG A 101 -10.96 -9.84 -29.22
C ARG A 101 -9.71 -9.00 -29.38
N PHE A 102 -8.84 -9.05 -28.41
CA PHE A 102 -7.55 -8.36 -28.44
C PHE A 102 -6.51 -9.09 -27.57
N HIS A 103 -5.25 -8.66 -27.67
CA HIS A 103 -4.17 -9.21 -26.89
C HIS A 103 -3.58 -8.15 -25.98
N HIS A 104 -3.19 -8.57 -24.78
CA HIS A 104 -2.45 -7.79 -23.81
C HIS A 104 -1.07 -8.41 -23.61
N ASP A 105 -0.01 -7.62 -23.74
CA ASP A 105 1.35 -8.01 -23.43
C ASP A 105 1.63 -7.68 -21.95
N PRO A 106 1.86 -8.68 -21.08
CA PRO A 106 2.13 -8.45 -19.67
C PRO A 106 3.59 -8.10 -19.39
N SER A 107 4.42 -7.89 -20.41
CA SER A 107 5.84 -7.53 -20.22
C SER A 107 5.96 -6.23 -19.43
N ILE A 108 6.92 -6.22 -18.52
CA ILE A 108 7.29 -5.06 -17.70
C ILE A 108 8.74 -4.68 -17.96
N VAL A 109 9.00 -3.39 -17.93
CA VAL A 109 10.37 -2.86 -17.93
C VAL A 109 10.80 -2.64 -16.49
N VAL A 110 11.90 -3.24 -16.08
CA VAL A 110 12.49 -3.05 -14.75
C VAL A 110 13.01 -1.62 -14.66
N GLN A 111 12.40 -0.80 -13.80
CA GLN A 111 12.75 0.61 -13.65
C GLN A 111 14.03 0.80 -12.83
N GLU A 112 14.18 0.02 -11.75
CA GLU A 112 15.30 0.09 -10.84
C GLU A 112 16.02 -1.26 -10.77
N ALA A 113 17.35 -1.23 -10.54
CA ALA A 113 18.13 -2.45 -10.42
C ALA A 113 17.63 -3.32 -9.26
N ILE A 114 17.27 -4.56 -9.54
CA ILE A 114 16.98 -5.56 -8.51
C ILE A 114 18.31 -6.12 -8.02
N ARG A 115 18.56 -6.04 -6.71
CA ARG A 115 19.79 -6.46 -6.06
C ARG A 115 19.52 -7.59 -5.07
N ASP A 116 20.52 -8.45 -4.86
CA ASP A 116 20.51 -9.42 -3.78
C ASP A 116 20.85 -8.77 -2.42
N ALA A 117 20.86 -9.59 -1.36
CA ALA A 117 21.19 -9.14 0.00
C ALA A 117 22.63 -8.59 0.12
N ASP A 118 23.53 -9.00 -0.77
CA ASP A 118 24.92 -8.56 -0.82
C ASP A 118 25.13 -7.32 -1.71
N GLY A 119 24.04 -6.77 -2.28
CA GLY A 119 24.05 -5.58 -3.12
C GLY A 119 24.42 -5.83 -4.59
N ARG A 120 24.62 -7.09 -5.03
CA ARG A 120 24.87 -7.42 -6.43
C ARG A 120 23.63 -7.21 -7.26
N VAL A 121 23.78 -6.66 -8.45
CA VAL A 121 22.66 -6.49 -9.39
C VAL A 121 22.29 -7.85 -9.98
N ILE A 122 21.07 -8.33 -9.69
CA ILE A 122 20.49 -9.54 -10.29
C ILE A 122 19.81 -9.20 -11.61
N VAL A 123 19.04 -8.09 -11.64
CA VAL A 123 18.37 -7.62 -12.85
C VAL A 123 18.70 -6.14 -13.03
N PRO A 124 19.34 -5.74 -14.13
CA PRO A 124 19.65 -4.34 -14.40
C PRO A 124 18.41 -3.56 -14.82
N PRO A 125 18.41 -2.22 -14.62
CA PRO A 125 17.36 -1.34 -15.14
C PRO A 125 17.27 -1.45 -16.67
N GLY A 126 16.07 -1.24 -17.19
CA GLY A 126 15.79 -1.36 -18.63
C GLY A 126 15.56 -2.79 -19.13
N THR A 127 15.78 -3.81 -18.29
CA THR A 127 15.49 -5.20 -18.65
C THR A 127 13.99 -5.38 -18.86
N VAL A 128 13.60 -5.95 -20.00
CA VAL A 128 12.22 -6.34 -20.29
C VAL A 128 12.01 -7.75 -19.81
N VAL A 129 11.05 -7.93 -18.89
CA VAL A 129 10.70 -9.25 -18.31
C VAL A 129 9.23 -9.53 -18.62
N ASN A 130 8.97 -10.69 -19.24
CA ASN A 130 7.61 -11.18 -19.44
C ASN A 130 7.31 -12.27 -18.38
N PRO A 131 6.33 -12.07 -17.50
CA PRO A 131 6.00 -13.08 -16.49
C PRO A 131 5.59 -14.44 -17.09
N LEU A 132 5.04 -14.45 -18.30
CA LEU A 132 4.59 -15.67 -18.97
C LEU A 132 5.75 -16.54 -19.49
N ASP A 133 6.98 -16.03 -19.47
CA ASP A 133 8.17 -16.85 -19.77
C ASP A 133 8.49 -17.82 -18.62
N THR A 134 8.07 -17.48 -17.40
CA THR A 134 8.37 -18.27 -16.19
C THR A 134 7.13 -18.95 -15.62
N VAL A 135 5.97 -18.26 -15.66
CA VAL A 135 4.72 -18.74 -15.06
C VAL A 135 3.61 -18.72 -16.09
N SER A 136 2.98 -19.89 -16.33
CA SER A 136 1.83 -19.97 -17.23
C SER A 136 0.51 -19.70 -16.49
N LEU A 137 -0.48 -19.18 -17.22
CA LEU A 137 -1.84 -19.02 -16.73
C LEU A 137 -2.55 -20.37 -16.67
N SER A 138 -2.54 -21.02 -15.50
CA SER A 138 -3.10 -22.36 -15.29
C SER A 138 -4.64 -22.42 -15.42
N GLN A 139 -5.33 -21.30 -15.23
CA GLN A 139 -6.78 -21.18 -15.32
C GLN A 139 -7.15 -19.93 -16.12
N ALA A 140 -8.18 -20.01 -16.95
CA ALA A 140 -8.74 -18.84 -17.60
C ALA A 140 -9.33 -17.88 -16.53
N LEU A 141 -9.22 -16.56 -16.76
CA LEU A 141 -9.87 -15.56 -15.89
C LEU A 141 -11.17 -15.14 -16.57
N LEU A 142 -12.28 -15.21 -15.84
CA LEU A 142 -13.61 -14.84 -16.35
C LEU A 142 -14.13 -13.66 -15.52
N PHE A 143 -14.26 -12.52 -16.14
CA PHE A 143 -14.82 -11.30 -15.57
C PHE A 143 -16.32 -11.22 -15.88
N ILE A 144 -17.14 -11.06 -14.84
CA ILE A 144 -18.62 -10.95 -14.97
C ILE A 144 -19.17 -9.95 -13.96
N ASP A 145 -20.34 -9.41 -14.27
CA ASP A 145 -21.19 -8.70 -13.31
C ASP A 145 -22.24 -9.68 -12.76
N ALA A 146 -22.15 -10.00 -11.46
CA ALA A 146 -23.09 -10.94 -10.84
C ALA A 146 -24.51 -10.38 -10.65
N ARG A 147 -24.73 -9.09 -10.88
CA ARG A 147 -26.07 -8.47 -10.91
C ARG A 147 -26.82 -8.84 -12.20
N ASP A 148 -26.09 -9.20 -13.25
CA ASP A 148 -26.64 -9.66 -14.53
C ASP A 148 -26.80 -11.19 -14.52
N ARG A 149 -28.06 -11.64 -14.47
CA ARG A 149 -28.39 -13.08 -14.41
C ARG A 149 -27.92 -13.86 -15.63
N GLU A 150 -27.89 -13.24 -16.81
CA GLU A 150 -27.43 -13.90 -18.05
C GLU A 150 -25.92 -14.13 -18.02
N GLN A 151 -25.16 -13.14 -17.52
CA GLN A 151 -23.73 -13.31 -17.33
C GLN A 151 -23.41 -14.42 -16.32
N VAL A 152 -24.18 -14.49 -15.23
CA VAL A 152 -24.04 -15.55 -14.21
C VAL A 152 -24.33 -16.93 -14.80
N ALA A 153 -25.41 -17.06 -15.60
CA ALA A 153 -25.74 -18.33 -16.28
C ALA A 153 -24.68 -18.74 -17.30
N ARG A 154 -24.19 -17.78 -18.10
CA ARG A 154 -23.10 -18.01 -19.07
C ARG A 154 -21.80 -18.42 -18.38
N ALA A 155 -21.47 -17.77 -17.28
CA ALA A 155 -20.28 -18.12 -16.50
C ALA A 155 -20.36 -19.57 -15.99
N ARG A 156 -21.52 -20.01 -15.52
CA ARG A 156 -21.71 -21.41 -15.10
C ARG A 156 -21.42 -22.38 -16.23
N LYS A 157 -22.00 -22.12 -17.41
CA LYS A 157 -21.76 -22.94 -18.59
C LYS A 157 -20.27 -22.98 -18.96
N LEU A 158 -19.59 -21.85 -19.00
CA LEU A 158 -18.16 -21.77 -19.30
C LEU A 158 -17.29 -22.54 -18.28
N ILE A 159 -17.68 -22.52 -17.00
CA ILE A 159 -17.00 -23.29 -15.95
C ILE A 159 -17.12 -24.79 -16.24
N ASP A 160 -18.31 -25.26 -16.60
CA ASP A 160 -18.57 -26.67 -16.89
C ASP A 160 -17.85 -27.11 -18.19
N GLU A 161 -17.91 -26.32 -19.25
CA GLU A 161 -17.19 -26.55 -20.51
C GLU A 161 -15.67 -26.63 -20.32
N ARG A 162 -15.12 -25.85 -19.38
CA ARG A 162 -13.69 -25.84 -19.09
C ARG A 162 -13.28 -26.74 -17.92
N GLN A 163 -14.15 -27.66 -17.51
CA GLN A 163 -13.87 -28.62 -16.42
C GLN A 163 -13.40 -27.94 -15.14
N GLY A 164 -13.99 -26.79 -14.81
CA GLY A 164 -13.64 -26.03 -13.62
C GLY A 164 -12.36 -25.19 -13.70
N LYS A 165 -11.60 -25.26 -14.80
CA LYS A 165 -10.35 -24.50 -15.00
C LYS A 165 -10.61 -23.04 -15.36
N VAL A 166 -11.46 -22.38 -14.57
CA VAL A 166 -11.83 -20.97 -14.72
C VAL A 166 -11.83 -20.32 -13.34
N LYS A 167 -11.11 -19.22 -13.21
CA LYS A 167 -11.15 -18.34 -12.06
C LYS A 167 -12.15 -17.23 -12.35
N VAL A 168 -13.24 -17.18 -11.57
CA VAL A 168 -14.29 -16.19 -11.74
C VAL A 168 -13.96 -14.95 -10.90
N ILE A 169 -14.03 -13.79 -11.54
CA ILE A 169 -13.73 -12.48 -10.96
C ILE A 169 -14.94 -11.59 -11.21
N LEU A 170 -15.56 -11.10 -10.14
CA LEU A 170 -16.70 -10.21 -10.24
C LEU A 170 -16.27 -8.78 -10.43
N THR A 171 -17.03 -8.06 -11.23
CA THR A 171 -16.94 -6.60 -11.38
C THR A 171 -18.13 -5.88 -10.76
N GLY A 172 -19.10 -6.63 -10.25
CA GLY A 172 -20.27 -6.13 -9.53
C GLY A 172 -21.05 -7.27 -8.90
N GLY A 173 -21.81 -6.94 -7.84
CA GLY A 173 -22.62 -7.88 -7.07
C GLY A 173 -21.84 -8.61 -5.96
N SER A 174 -22.53 -9.48 -5.22
CA SER A 174 -21.98 -10.17 -4.06
C SER A 174 -21.17 -11.40 -4.46
N TYR A 175 -19.86 -11.31 -4.29
CA TYR A 175 -18.96 -12.45 -4.52
C TYR A 175 -19.12 -13.54 -3.45
N LEU A 176 -19.47 -13.16 -2.22
CA LEU A 176 -19.71 -14.12 -1.13
C LEU A 176 -20.96 -14.96 -1.40
N ASP A 177 -22.03 -14.35 -1.88
CA ASP A 177 -23.24 -15.09 -2.24
C ASP A 177 -23.01 -16.06 -3.39
N LEU A 178 -22.29 -15.62 -4.40
CA LEU A 178 -21.97 -16.47 -5.53
C LEU A 178 -21.04 -17.62 -5.13
N MET A 179 -20.07 -17.35 -4.25
CA MET A 179 -19.18 -18.36 -3.66
C MET A 179 -19.96 -19.42 -2.90
N ARG A 180 -20.92 -18.99 -2.05
CA ARG A 180 -21.79 -19.92 -1.28
C ARG A 180 -22.66 -20.77 -2.23
N ARG A 181 -23.28 -20.15 -3.25
CA ARG A 181 -24.15 -20.87 -4.21
C ARG A 181 -23.39 -21.86 -5.10
N TRP A 182 -22.18 -21.50 -5.50
CA TRP A 182 -21.39 -22.32 -6.42
C TRP A 182 -20.41 -23.26 -5.71
N GLN A 183 -20.25 -23.14 -4.39
CA GLN A 183 -19.31 -23.93 -3.57
C GLN A 183 -17.89 -23.94 -4.16
N ARG A 184 -17.46 -22.78 -4.65
CA ARG A 184 -16.14 -22.59 -5.24
C ARG A 184 -15.62 -21.16 -4.99
N PRO A 185 -14.30 -20.92 -5.02
CA PRO A 185 -13.75 -19.59 -4.90
C PRO A 185 -14.25 -18.67 -6.02
N VAL A 186 -14.72 -17.49 -5.63
CA VAL A 186 -15.08 -16.37 -6.49
C VAL A 186 -14.33 -15.15 -5.98
N PHE A 187 -13.72 -14.39 -6.87
CA PHE A 187 -12.91 -13.23 -6.56
C PHE A 187 -13.65 -11.97 -6.96
N TYR A 188 -13.15 -10.83 -6.51
CA TYR A 188 -13.67 -9.53 -6.88
C TYR A 188 -12.54 -8.63 -7.42
N ASP A 189 -12.77 -7.91 -8.51
CA ASP A 189 -11.84 -6.94 -9.05
C ASP A 189 -11.92 -5.63 -8.26
N GLN A 190 -11.12 -5.55 -7.21
CA GLN A 190 -11.12 -4.38 -6.33
C GLN A 190 -10.72 -3.12 -7.12
N GLN A 191 -11.61 -2.11 -7.11
CA GLN A 191 -11.40 -0.82 -7.79
C GLN A 191 -11.13 -0.94 -9.31
N GLY A 192 -11.42 -2.09 -9.94
CA GLY A 192 -11.17 -2.29 -11.37
C GLY A 192 -9.70 -2.41 -11.75
N ASN A 193 -8.82 -2.79 -10.80
CA ASN A 193 -7.38 -2.87 -11.05
C ASN A 193 -7.02 -3.86 -12.17
N LEU A 194 -7.67 -5.03 -12.19
CA LEU A 194 -7.39 -6.04 -13.21
C LEU A 194 -8.01 -5.66 -14.55
N THR A 195 -9.27 -5.23 -14.56
CA THR A 195 -9.96 -4.81 -15.79
C THR A 195 -9.27 -3.63 -16.46
N THR A 196 -8.82 -2.65 -15.68
CA THR A 196 -8.05 -1.50 -16.17
C THR A 196 -6.72 -1.94 -16.77
N LYS A 197 -5.95 -2.75 -16.03
CA LYS A 197 -4.64 -3.24 -16.49
C LYS A 197 -4.74 -4.07 -17.75
N LEU A 198 -5.78 -4.89 -17.88
CA LEU A 198 -6.01 -5.74 -19.04
C LEU A 198 -6.72 -5.03 -20.21
N GLY A 199 -7.18 -3.79 -20.02
CA GLY A 199 -7.89 -3.02 -21.04
C GLY A 199 -9.30 -3.52 -21.33
N ILE A 200 -9.92 -4.23 -20.37
CA ILE A 200 -11.29 -4.73 -20.44
C ILE A 200 -12.24 -3.55 -20.25
N ARG A 201 -13.20 -3.40 -21.16
CA ARG A 201 -14.21 -2.33 -21.11
C ARG A 201 -15.63 -2.88 -21.06
N GLN A 202 -15.81 -4.13 -21.44
CA GLN A 202 -17.10 -4.79 -21.48
C GLN A 202 -17.03 -6.16 -20.80
N VAL A 203 -18.09 -6.54 -20.13
CA VAL A 203 -18.24 -7.85 -19.48
C VAL A 203 -19.52 -8.54 -19.99
N PRO A 204 -19.52 -9.87 -20.09
CA PRO A 204 -18.51 -10.83 -19.66
C PRO A 204 -17.25 -10.81 -20.54
N ALA A 205 -16.08 -11.00 -19.91
CA ALA A 205 -14.81 -11.09 -20.60
C ALA A 205 -14.00 -12.30 -20.13
N LEU A 206 -13.43 -13.03 -21.09
CA LEU A 206 -12.61 -14.21 -20.83
C LEU A 206 -11.16 -13.92 -21.21
N VAL A 207 -10.24 -14.14 -20.26
CA VAL A 207 -8.81 -13.99 -20.46
C VAL A 207 -8.16 -15.37 -20.47
N THR A 208 -7.41 -15.65 -21.51
CA THR A 208 -6.64 -16.90 -21.69
C THR A 208 -5.21 -16.59 -22.11
N GLN A 209 -4.28 -17.47 -21.82
CA GLN A 209 -2.92 -17.33 -22.33
C GLN A 209 -2.87 -17.74 -23.82
N ASP A 210 -2.15 -16.94 -24.60
CA ASP A 210 -1.82 -17.19 -26.00
C ASP A 210 -0.34 -16.93 -26.23
N GLY A 211 0.46 -17.98 -26.06
CA GLY A 211 1.92 -17.89 -26.05
C GLY A 211 2.43 -16.95 -24.95
N ARG A 212 3.12 -15.88 -25.34
CA ARG A 212 3.67 -14.85 -24.44
C ARG A 212 2.73 -13.66 -24.19
N ARG A 213 1.48 -13.75 -24.61
CA ARG A 213 0.46 -12.71 -24.44
C ARG A 213 -0.79 -13.29 -23.79
N LEU A 214 -1.62 -12.40 -23.26
CA LEU A 214 -2.95 -12.73 -22.80
C LEU A 214 -3.96 -12.36 -23.90
N ARG A 215 -4.76 -13.32 -24.32
CA ARG A 215 -5.90 -13.08 -25.21
C ARG A 215 -7.12 -12.74 -24.37
N ILE A 216 -7.75 -11.63 -24.68
CA ILE A 216 -8.98 -11.16 -24.04
C ILE A 216 -10.12 -11.25 -25.07
N ASP A 217 -11.14 -12.01 -24.72
CA ASP A 217 -12.37 -12.14 -25.48
C ASP A 217 -13.52 -11.50 -24.67
N GLU A 218 -14.03 -10.33 -25.08
CA GLU A 218 -15.26 -9.74 -24.57
C GLU A 218 -16.44 -10.44 -25.27
N LEU A 219 -17.26 -11.14 -24.50
CA LEU A 219 -18.26 -12.10 -24.99
C LEU A 219 -19.67 -11.49 -24.97
N LEU A 220 -20.54 -11.88 -25.91
CA LEU A 220 -21.97 -11.59 -25.85
C LEU A 220 -22.67 -12.41 -24.79
#